data_7fe2362c6e3b0f4ea17b561f739b1ba8
#
_entry.id   7fe2362c6e3b0f4ea17b561f739b1ba8
#
_cell.length_a   1.000
_cell.length_b   1.000
_cell.length_c   1.000
_cell.angle_alpha   90.00
_cell.angle_beta   90.00
_cell.angle_gamma   90.00
#
_symmetry.space_group_name_H-M   'P 1'
#
loop_
_entity.id
_entity.type
_entity.pdbx_description
1 polymer ?
#
loop_
_entity_poly.entity_id
_entity_poly.type
_entity_poly.pdbx_seq_one_letter_code
_entity_poly.pdbx_strand_id
1 'polypeptide(L)'
;MKLLYSRCKIGVLFCYLLFFTHASHAQNSVAREWNEILLEAIRNDFARPTVHARNLYQHSIIAYDLWAAYEPTKDTYFLGKFFNGYYCDFSGVNMPLDIESAKHEAISHASYFFLMGRYQSSPSFFNTYTLMYNYMVQHGYNVNNTSTDYVNGGPAELG
;
A
#
# COMPACT_ATOMS: atom_id res chain seq x y z
N MET A 1 33.75 38.43 -32.50
CA MET A 1 32.34 38.07 -32.75
C MET A 1 32.06 36.56 -32.66
N LYS A 2 32.86 35.66 -33.24
CA LYS A 2 32.63 34.17 -33.19
C LYS A 2 32.68 33.56 -31.79
N LEU A 3 33.53 34.06 -30.88
CA LEU A 3 33.62 33.54 -29.48
C LEU A 3 32.41 33.89 -28.59
N LEU A 4 31.82 35.08 -28.79
CA LEU A 4 30.59 35.45 -28.04
C LEU A 4 29.39 34.62 -28.47
N TYR A 5 29.28 34.30 -29.75
CA TYR A 5 28.22 33.51 -30.31
C TYR A 5 28.27 32.02 -29.85
N SER A 6 29.48 31.48 -29.69
CA SER A 6 29.71 30.13 -29.14
C SER A 6 29.33 30.04 -27.66
N ARG A 7 29.69 31.05 -26.85
CA ARG A 7 29.33 31.07 -25.42
C ARG A 7 27.83 31.23 -25.20
N CYS A 8 27.15 31.98 -26.05
CA CYS A 8 25.68 32.12 -25.98
C CYS A 8 24.97 30.79 -26.29
N LYS A 9 25.44 30.03 -27.28
CA LYS A 9 24.86 28.70 -27.62
C LYS A 9 25.06 27.69 -26.48
N ILE A 10 26.20 27.69 -25.79
CA ILE A 10 26.50 26.83 -24.66
C ILE A 10 25.58 27.18 -23.47
N GLY A 11 25.36 28.47 -23.22
CA GLY A 11 24.43 28.92 -22.16
C GLY A 11 22.97 28.52 -22.42
N VAL A 12 22.51 28.64 -23.66
CA VAL A 12 21.14 28.23 -24.04
C VAL A 12 20.98 26.70 -23.94
N LEU A 13 22.00 25.94 -24.34
CA LEU A 13 21.98 24.46 -24.22
C LEU A 13 21.96 24.03 -22.74
N PHE A 14 22.71 24.74 -21.88
CA PHE A 14 22.72 24.45 -20.43
C PHE A 14 21.37 24.80 -19.76
N CYS A 15 20.76 25.93 -20.14
CA CYS A 15 19.39 26.25 -19.71
C CYS A 15 18.39 25.21 -20.18
N TYR A 16 18.48 24.71 -21.41
CA TYR A 16 17.61 23.67 -21.93
C TYR A 16 17.72 22.35 -21.16
N LEU A 17 18.95 21.97 -20.78
CA LEU A 17 19.22 20.78 -19.95
C LEU A 17 18.65 20.91 -18.52
N LEU A 18 18.60 22.11 -17.95
CA LEU A 18 18.03 22.34 -16.63
C LEU A 18 16.48 22.28 -16.62
N PHE A 19 15.83 22.53 -17.76
CA PHE A 19 14.37 22.38 -17.89
C PHE A 19 13.91 20.92 -18.01
N PHE A 20 14.80 19.98 -18.30
CA PHE A 20 14.55 18.55 -18.27
C PHE A 20 14.81 17.89 -16.91
N THR A 21 14.92 18.68 -15.83
CA THR A 21 14.78 18.10 -14.50
C THR A 21 13.34 17.57 -14.40
N HIS A 22 13.23 16.29 -14.63
CA HIS A 22 11.99 15.55 -14.51
C HIS A 22 11.33 15.90 -13.17
N ALA A 23 10.13 16.45 -13.21
CA ALA A 23 9.25 16.39 -12.06
C ALA A 23 9.01 14.88 -11.81
N SER A 24 9.88 14.26 -11.00
CA SER A 24 9.60 12.96 -10.47
C SER A 24 8.36 13.14 -9.59
N HIS A 25 7.20 12.85 -10.16
CA HIS A 25 6.02 12.65 -9.35
C HIS A 25 6.36 11.48 -8.41
N ALA A 26 6.60 11.78 -7.15
CA ALA A 26 6.73 10.77 -6.14
C ALA A 26 5.40 10.00 -6.14
N GLN A 27 5.41 8.81 -6.72
CA GLN A 27 4.25 7.92 -6.71
C GLN A 27 3.94 7.62 -5.25
N ASN A 28 2.69 7.75 -4.85
CA ASN A 28 2.28 7.40 -3.51
C ASN A 28 2.55 5.91 -3.28
N SER A 29 3.02 5.56 -2.10
CA SER A 29 3.12 4.14 -1.73
C SER A 29 1.72 3.56 -1.53
N VAL A 30 1.56 2.26 -1.80
CA VAL A 30 0.32 1.53 -1.56
C VAL A 30 -0.21 1.73 -0.13
N ALA A 31 0.68 1.73 0.86
CA ALA A 31 0.32 1.96 2.26
C ALA A 31 -0.27 3.37 2.48
N ARG A 32 0.25 4.39 1.78
CA ARG A 32 -0.31 5.75 1.85
C ARG A 32 -1.69 5.82 1.21
N GLU A 33 -1.88 5.19 0.06
CA GLU A 33 -3.16 5.20 -0.63
C GLU A 33 -4.27 4.53 0.20
N TRP A 34 -3.96 3.39 0.80
CA TRP A 34 -4.87 2.72 1.72
C TRP A 34 -5.09 3.49 3.04
N ASN A 35 -4.09 4.22 3.53
CA ASN A 35 -4.28 5.12 4.67
C ASN A 35 -5.24 6.26 4.34
N GLU A 36 -5.23 6.82 3.14
CA GLU A 36 -6.22 7.85 2.74
C GLU A 36 -7.64 7.25 2.69
N ILE A 37 -7.81 6.04 2.19
CA ILE A 37 -9.11 5.33 2.21
C ILE A 37 -9.56 5.07 3.66
N LEU A 38 -8.65 4.63 4.54
CA LEU A 38 -8.95 4.44 5.97
C LEU A 38 -9.33 5.76 6.65
N LEU A 39 -8.65 6.86 6.36
CA LEU A 39 -9.01 8.19 6.90
C LEU A 39 -10.40 8.63 6.42
N GLU A 40 -10.76 8.33 5.18
CA GLU A 40 -12.11 8.60 4.68
C GLU A 40 -13.16 7.72 5.38
N ALA A 41 -12.85 6.45 5.63
CA ALA A 41 -13.70 5.57 6.42
C ALA A 41 -13.92 6.12 7.85
N ILE A 42 -12.88 6.67 8.48
CA ILE A 42 -12.96 7.31 9.80
C ILE A 42 -13.84 8.57 9.76
N ARG A 43 -13.69 9.42 8.75
CA ARG A 43 -14.52 10.64 8.60
C ARG A 43 -16.00 10.32 8.45
N ASN A 44 -16.32 9.19 7.87
CA ASN A 44 -17.67 8.72 7.60
C ASN A 44 -18.23 7.77 8.68
N ASP A 45 -17.49 7.52 9.77
CA ASP A 45 -17.92 6.67 10.87
C ASP A 45 -18.45 7.49 12.07
N PHE A 46 -18.98 6.78 13.07
CA PHE A 46 -19.30 7.39 14.37
C PHE A 46 -18.04 7.94 15.04
N ALA A 47 -18.18 9.02 15.81
CA ALA A 47 -17.07 9.63 16.53
C ALA A 47 -16.57 8.72 17.68
N ARG A 48 -15.64 7.82 17.37
CA ARG A 48 -15.06 6.84 18.31
C ARG A 48 -13.52 6.92 18.31
N PRO A 49 -12.90 7.97 18.86
CA PRO A 49 -11.47 8.25 18.72
C PRO A 49 -10.56 7.08 19.11
N THR A 50 -10.85 6.36 20.19
CA THR A 50 -10.07 5.22 20.67
C THR A 50 -10.15 4.02 19.72
N VAL A 51 -11.32 3.80 19.09
CA VAL A 51 -11.52 2.76 18.08
C VAL A 51 -10.75 3.12 16.82
N HIS A 52 -10.83 4.38 16.38
CA HIS A 52 -10.10 4.86 15.20
C HIS A 52 -8.58 4.76 15.39
N ALA A 53 -8.06 5.18 16.56
CA ALA A 53 -6.64 5.03 16.87
C ALA A 53 -6.18 3.56 16.81
N ARG A 54 -6.98 2.63 17.33
CA ARG A 54 -6.72 1.20 17.24
C ARG A 54 -6.75 0.71 15.79
N ASN A 55 -7.72 1.14 14.99
CA ASN A 55 -7.83 0.74 13.58
C ASN A 55 -6.62 1.24 12.77
N LEU A 56 -6.18 2.48 12.98
CA LEU A 56 -4.97 3.04 12.36
C LEU A 56 -3.73 2.22 12.73
N TYR A 57 -3.56 1.92 14.03
CA TYR A 57 -2.45 1.10 14.51
C TYR A 57 -2.44 -0.30 13.88
N GLN A 58 -3.59 -0.98 13.88
CA GLN A 58 -3.70 -2.33 13.32
C GLN A 58 -3.43 -2.34 11.81
N HIS A 59 -3.98 -1.37 11.06
CA HIS A 59 -3.71 -1.25 9.63
C HIS A 59 -2.23 -1.00 9.33
N SER A 60 -1.56 -0.17 10.14
CA SER A 60 -0.12 0.09 9.99
C SER A 60 0.73 -1.18 10.19
N ILE A 61 0.34 -2.03 11.16
CA ILE A 61 1.02 -3.31 11.38
C ILE A 61 0.78 -4.27 10.20
N ILE A 62 -0.45 -4.37 9.72
CA ILE A 62 -0.79 -5.20 8.56
C ILE A 62 0.06 -4.79 7.35
N ALA A 63 0.08 -3.50 7.03
CA ALA A 63 0.86 -2.99 5.91
C ALA A 63 2.37 -3.23 6.08
N TYR A 64 2.89 -3.07 7.31
CA TYR A 64 4.29 -3.32 7.61
C TYR A 64 4.64 -4.81 7.48
N ASP A 65 3.85 -5.71 8.05
CA ASP A 65 4.11 -7.15 8.02
C ASP A 65 4.12 -7.70 6.60
N LEU A 66 3.16 -7.27 5.78
CA LEU A 66 3.09 -7.68 4.38
C LEU A 66 4.24 -7.11 3.56
N TRP A 67 4.67 -5.87 3.82
CA TRP A 67 5.88 -5.33 3.23
C TRP A 67 7.12 -6.12 3.68
N ALA A 68 7.26 -6.39 4.98
CA ALA A 68 8.40 -7.09 5.56
C ALA A 68 8.50 -8.56 5.11
N ALA A 69 7.36 -9.22 4.82
CA ALA A 69 7.32 -10.58 4.30
C ALA A 69 8.10 -10.74 2.98
N TYR A 70 8.19 -9.68 2.18
CA TYR A 70 8.95 -9.64 0.92
C TYR A 70 10.33 -8.98 1.05
N GLU A 71 10.78 -8.66 2.27
CA GLU A 71 12.07 -8.02 2.54
C GLU A 71 12.99 -8.98 3.33
N PRO A 72 13.94 -9.66 2.68
CA PRO A 72 14.77 -10.68 3.34
C PRO A 72 15.57 -10.19 4.55
N THR A 73 15.80 -8.88 4.64
CA THR A 73 16.58 -8.25 5.72
C THR A 73 15.72 -7.67 6.85
N LYS A 74 14.40 -7.84 6.79
CA LYS A 74 13.46 -7.27 7.75
C LYS A 74 12.72 -8.36 8.51
N ASP A 75 12.47 -8.09 9.77
CA ASP A 75 11.63 -8.92 10.62
C ASP A 75 10.18 -8.43 10.56
N THR A 76 9.25 -9.39 10.47
CA THR A 76 7.82 -9.16 10.63
C THR A 76 7.47 -8.83 12.08
N TYR A 77 6.34 -8.17 12.31
CA TYR A 77 5.86 -7.84 13.65
C TYR A 77 5.01 -8.97 14.25
N PHE A 78 4.04 -9.49 13.51
CA PHE A 78 3.17 -10.60 13.91
C PHE A 78 3.40 -11.88 13.14
N LEU A 79 3.63 -11.81 11.82
CA LEU A 79 3.80 -12.99 10.99
C LEU A 79 4.97 -13.83 11.46
N GLY A 80 4.74 -15.12 11.74
CA GLY A 80 5.73 -16.05 12.28
C GLY A 80 6.11 -15.77 13.74
N LYS A 81 5.36 -14.96 14.48
CA LYS A 81 5.67 -14.58 15.85
C LYS A 81 4.57 -15.03 16.83
N PHE A 82 5.00 -15.20 18.07
CA PHE A 82 4.10 -15.46 19.19
C PHE A 82 3.75 -14.16 19.89
N PHE A 83 2.48 -13.83 19.95
CA PHE A 83 2.01 -12.58 20.56
C PHE A 83 0.77 -12.82 21.43
N ASN A 84 0.84 -12.45 22.70
CA ASN A 84 -0.26 -12.54 23.67
C ASN A 84 -0.99 -13.90 23.70
N GLY A 85 -0.26 -15.00 23.60
CA GLY A 85 -0.83 -16.34 23.64
C GLY A 85 -1.24 -16.91 22.29
N TYR A 86 -1.11 -16.15 21.20
CA TYR A 86 -1.40 -16.59 19.84
C TYR A 86 -0.12 -16.64 19.01
N TYR A 87 0.03 -17.71 18.24
CA TYR A 87 1.04 -17.82 17.22
C TYR A 87 0.43 -17.52 15.86
N CYS A 88 0.98 -16.55 15.16
CA CYS A 88 0.59 -16.25 13.79
C CYS A 88 1.45 -17.10 12.85
N ASP A 89 0.88 -18.18 12.32
CA ASP A 89 1.61 -19.10 11.46
C ASP A 89 2.05 -18.42 10.17
N PHE A 90 3.36 -18.49 9.90
CA PHE A 90 3.96 -17.94 8.69
C PHE A 90 5.29 -18.63 8.41
N SER A 91 5.38 -19.26 7.26
CA SER A 91 6.56 -20.03 6.83
C SER A 91 7.42 -19.28 5.79
N GLY A 92 7.14 -18.01 5.55
CA GLY A 92 7.76 -17.23 4.48
C GLY A 92 6.96 -17.25 3.19
N VAL A 93 7.38 -16.46 2.22
CA VAL A 93 6.74 -16.36 0.90
C VAL A 93 7.67 -16.87 -0.19
N ASN A 94 7.10 -17.38 -1.26
CA ASN A 94 7.84 -17.59 -2.51
C ASN A 94 8.11 -16.23 -3.14
N MET A 95 9.39 -15.85 -3.30
CA MET A 95 9.75 -14.56 -3.86
C MET A 95 9.39 -14.48 -5.33
N PRO A 96 8.48 -13.56 -5.73
CA PRO A 96 8.12 -13.37 -7.13
C PRO A 96 9.19 -12.59 -7.88
N LEU A 97 9.10 -12.57 -9.21
CA LEU A 97 10.00 -11.77 -10.04
C LEU A 97 9.80 -10.26 -9.84
N ASP A 98 8.56 -9.84 -9.65
CA ASP A 98 8.19 -8.44 -9.35
C ASP A 98 7.75 -8.34 -7.88
N ILE A 99 8.72 -8.03 -7.02
CA ILE A 99 8.52 -7.93 -5.58
C ILE A 99 7.63 -6.73 -5.23
N GLU A 100 7.78 -5.61 -5.93
CA GLU A 100 6.99 -4.40 -5.63
C GLU A 100 5.52 -4.59 -6.00
N SER A 101 5.23 -5.24 -7.13
CA SER A 101 3.86 -5.61 -7.50
C SER A 101 3.25 -6.56 -6.47
N ALA A 102 4.00 -7.54 -5.99
CA ALA A 102 3.54 -8.49 -4.97
C ALA A 102 3.21 -7.82 -3.64
N LYS A 103 4.09 -6.92 -3.16
CA LYS A 103 3.81 -6.11 -1.96
C LYS A 103 2.54 -5.28 -2.12
N HIS A 104 2.39 -4.65 -3.29
CA HIS A 104 1.24 -3.82 -3.59
C HIS A 104 -0.06 -4.64 -3.55
N GLU A 105 -0.07 -5.81 -4.15
CA GLU A 105 -1.23 -6.70 -4.16
C GLU A 105 -1.56 -7.23 -2.77
N ALA A 106 -0.58 -7.77 -2.03
CA ALA A 106 -0.78 -8.29 -0.68
C ALA A 106 -1.33 -7.22 0.28
N ILE A 107 -0.70 -6.04 0.32
CA ILE A 107 -1.15 -4.93 1.16
C ILE A 107 -2.56 -4.50 0.77
N SER A 108 -2.89 -4.51 -0.52
CA SER A 108 -4.22 -4.11 -1.00
C SER A 108 -5.30 -5.10 -0.58
N HIS A 109 -5.08 -6.40 -0.71
CA HIS A 109 -6.04 -7.43 -0.26
C HIS A 109 -6.26 -7.35 1.24
N ALA A 110 -5.21 -7.32 2.04
CA ALA A 110 -5.33 -7.20 3.50
C ALA A 110 -6.05 -5.92 3.92
N SER A 111 -5.72 -4.78 3.31
CA SER A 111 -6.37 -3.49 3.63
C SER A 111 -7.84 -3.52 3.26
N TYR A 112 -8.19 -4.07 2.11
CA TYR A 112 -9.57 -4.22 1.67
C TYR A 112 -10.40 -5.04 2.67
N PHE A 113 -9.95 -6.25 3.02
CA PHE A 113 -10.70 -7.10 3.95
C PHE A 113 -10.71 -6.56 5.38
N PHE A 114 -9.61 -5.95 5.83
CA PHE A 114 -9.57 -5.29 7.13
C PHE A 114 -10.60 -4.17 7.23
N LEU A 115 -10.66 -3.27 6.24
CA LEU A 115 -11.62 -2.16 6.23
C LEU A 115 -13.06 -2.63 6.06
N MET A 116 -13.30 -3.65 5.23
CA MET A 116 -14.60 -4.31 5.13
C MET A 116 -15.08 -4.79 6.50
N GLY A 117 -14.27 -5.53 7.22
CA GLY A 117 -14.62 -6.06 8.55
C GLY A 117 -14.82 -4.97 9.60
N ARG A 118 -14.08 -3.85 9.52
CA ARG A 118 -14.11 -2.79 10.54
C ARG A 118 -15.22 -1.77 10.35
N TYR A 119 -15.60 -1.48 9.10
CA TYR A 119 -16.49 -0.36 8.78
C TYR A 119 -17.84 -0.78 8.18
N GLN A 120 -18.13 -2.10 8.02
CA GLN A 120 -19.40 -2.58 7.47
C GLN A 120 -20.66 -2.07 8.21
N SER A 121 -20.53 -1.70 9.48
CA SER A 121 -21.63 -1.13 10.28
C SER A 121 -21.55 0.40 10.40
N SER A 122 -20.67 1.05 9.65
CA SER A 122 -20.54 2.50 9.62
C SER A 122 -21.73 3.15 8.90
N PRO A 123 -22.20 4.33 9.32
CA PRO A 123 -23.34 5.01 8.69
C PRO A 123 -23.16 5.24 7.20
N SER A 124 -21.94 5.52 6.74
CA SER A 124 -21.62 5.78 5.34
C SER A 124 -20.77 4.67 4.71
N PHE A 125 -20.97 3.44 5.14
CA PHE A 125 -20.19 2.29 4.65
C PHE A 125 -20.18 2.18 3.12
N PHE A 126 -21.30 2.46 2.47
CA PHE A 126 -21.40 2.37 1.02
C PHE A 126 -20.40 3.28 0.29
N ASN A 127 -20.15 4.49 0.80
CA ASN A 127 -19.16 5.40 0.23
C ASN A 127 -17.74 4.84 0.38
N THR A 128 -17.41 4.35 1.58
CA THR A 128 -16.12 3.70 1.85
C THR A 128 -15.92 2.45 1.00
N TYR A 129 -16.95 1.61 0.90
CA TYR A 129 -16.94 0.41 0.04
C TYR A 129 -16.66 0.76 -1.42
N THR A 130 -17.32 1.80 -1.94
CA THR A 130 -17.13 2.24 -3.33
C THR A 130 -15.68 2.67 -3.59
N LEU A 131 -15.05 3.38 -2.65
CA LEU A 131 -13.64 3.77 -2.76
C LEU A 131 -12.73 2.54 -2.78
N MET A 132 -12.91 1.61 -1.83
CA MET A 132 -12.13 0.38 -1.74
C MET A 132 -12.29 -0.48 -2.99
N TYR A 133 -13.52 -0.70 -3.42
CA TYR A 133 -13.83 -1.52 -4.60
C TYR A 133 -13.21 -0.94 -5.87
N ASN A 134 -13.37 0.37 -6.09
CA ASN A 134 -12.81 1.05 -7.26
C ASN A 134 -11.28 0.96 -7.26
N TYR A 135 -10.64 1.11 -6.09
CA TYR A 135 -9.20 0.94 -5.96
C TYR A 135 -8.75 -0.47 -6.40
N MET A 136 -9.40 -1.51 -5.87
CA MET A 136 -9.07 -2.89 -6.21
C MET A 136 -9.25 -3.17 -7.71
N VAL A 137 -10.38 -2.74 -8.28
CA VAL A 137 -10.68 -2.92 -9.72
C VAL A 137 -9.70 -2.16 -10.61
N GLN A 138 -9.34 -0.93 -10.23
CA GLN A 138 -8.38 -0.11 -10.98
C GLN A 138 -7.01 -0.78 -11.08
N HIS A 139 -6.60 -1.53 -10.06
CA HIS A 139 -5.35 -2.27 -10.03
C HIS A 139 -5.47 -3.72 -10.55
N GLY A 140 -6.66 -4.13 -10.98
CA GLY A 140 -6.90 -5.47 -11.53
C GLY A 140 -7.00 -6.57 -10.47
N TYR A 141 -7.21 -6.22 -9.20
CA TYR A 141 -7.27 -7.18 -8.10
C TYR A 141 -8.66 -7.80 -7.95
N ASN A 142 -8.69 -9.11 -7.70
CA ASN A 142 -9.94 -9.86 -7.53
C ASN A 142 -10.48 -9.74 -6.11
N VAL A 143 -11.49 -8.89 -5.91
CA VAL A 143 -12.15 -8.67 -4.61
C VAL A 143 -12.85 -9.91 -4.05
N ASN A 144 -13.07 -10.95 -4.85
CA ASN A 144 -13.71 -12.20 -4.43
C ASN A 144 -12.68 -13.27 -4.05
N ASN A 145 -11.39 -12.98 -4.12
CA ASN A 145 -10.36 -13.91 -3.67
C ASN A 145 -10.29 -13.89 -2.15
N THR A 146 -10.85 -14.94 -1.52
CA THR A 146 -10.89 -15.14 -0.08
C THR A 146 -10.04 -16.34 0.36
N SER A 147 -9.20 -16.85 -0.54
CA SER A 147 -8.25 -17.91 -0.21
C SER A 147 -7.19 -17.39 0.76
N THR A 148 -6.79 -18.21 1.72
CA THR A 148 -5.70 -17.96 2.67
C THR A 148 -4.52 -18.90 2.47
N ASP A 149 -4.51 -19.67 1.38
CA ASP A 149 -3.42 -20.58 1.05
C ASP A 149 -2.27 -19.83 0.36
N TYR A 150 -1.58 -18.99 1.12
CA TYR A 150 -0.45 -18.20 0.61
C TYR A 150 0.78 -19.05 0.23
N VAL A 151 0.88 -20.30 0.70
CA VAL A 151 2.00 -21.20 0.41
C VAL A 151 1.95 -21.67 -1.04
N ASN A 152 0.76 -22.01 -1.53
CA ASN A 152 0.52 -22.47 -2.91
C ASN A 152 -0.07 -21.38 -3.81
N GLY A 153 -0.56 -20.31 -3.22
CA GLY A 153 -1.13 -19.16 -3.89
C GLY A 153 -0.12 -18.05 -4.18
N GLY A 154 -0.58 -16.82 -4.12
CA GLY A 154 0.20 -15.63 -4.44
C GLY A 154 0.08 -14.52 -3.39
N PRO A 155 0.40 -13.28 -3.79
CA PRO A 155 0.33 -12.13 -2.90
C PRO A 155 -1.07 -11.87 -2.35
N ALA A 156 -2.13 -12.13 -3.14
CA ALA A 156 -3.51 -11.94 -2.74
C ALA A 156 -3.91 -12.85 -1.56
N GLU A 157 -3.42 -14.09 -1.54
CA GLU A 157 -3.69 -15.09 -0.51
C GLU A 157 -2.91 -14.81 0.79
N LEU A 158 -1.81 -14.07 0.71
CA LEU A 158 -1.08 -13.60 1.88
C LEU A 158 -1.80 -12.40 2.53
N GLY A 159 -2.40 -11.53 1.73
CA GLY A 159 -3.18 -10.37 2.16
C GLY A 159 -4.60 -10.74 2.56
#